data_0382467bb504fda23c0e1436d965eb42
#
_entry.id   0382467bb504fda23c0e1436d965eb42
#
_cell.length_a   1.000
_cell.length_b   1.000
_cell.length_c   1.000
_cell.angle_alpha   90.00
_cell.angle_beta   90.00
_cell.angle_gamma   90.00
#
_symmetry.space_group_name_H-M   'P 1'
#
loop_
_entity.id
_entity.type
_entity.pdbx_description
1 polymer ?
#
loop_
_entity_poly.entity_id
_entity_poly.type
_entity_poly.pdbx_seq_one_letter_code
_entity_poly.pdbx_strand_id
1 'polypeptide(L)'
;MKNVDSVSLTDFIASNKKASNYLIIKRIKDIIGYLGPAFIVSVAYIDPGNFATNISGGAVFNYSLIWVILWSNIMAIFLQYLSAKLGIATGKNLSEMCGLVFSKKANILLWIVSEIAAIATTMAEFLGGTLGLYLLFKIPLPIAGIITGIVTFCITYLQKFGQRIIEVIIEVLIGVICVAYAFEMFLAKPDWLEVGLHTLVPSIANGDALFIAVGMLGATVMPHVIFLHSQLVQKRNYKLNLNQKRHHLRMEKIDIVIAMNIAFIVNAAMVIVSAAVFFKEGVIVNSIEDAHRSLEPLLGSFSSMAFAVALLSSGFSSSAVGTMAGETVMDGFINIKFPIYLKRLVTIIPSVALIFMGVNPMKALIMSQVALSFALPFAIIPMLLITSKKEYMGDFANKLTTTIVGWAISLFIISLNAILLYTTFKAVM
;
A
#
# COMPACT_ATOMS: atom_id res chain seq x y z
N MET A 1 -67.82 -20.52 8.13
CA MET A 1 -66.70 -20.38 9.03
C MET A 1 -65.45 -20.86 8.27
N LYS A 2 -64.65 -19.98 7.77
CA LYS A 2 -63.37 -20.33 7.09
C LYS A 2 -62.34 -20.59 8.17
N ASN A 3 -61.69 -21.77 8.11
CA ASN A 3 -60.54 -22.10 8.95
C ASN A 3 -59.45 -21.05 8.75
N VAL A 4 -59.10 -20.34 9.81
CA VAL A 4 -57.89 -19.55 9.90
C VAL A 4 -56.77 -20.55 10.25
N ASP A 5 -55.99 -20.94 9.24
CA ASP A 5 -54.82 -21.80 9.46
C ASP A 5 -53.89 -21.13 10.45
N SER A 6 -53.70 -21.71 11.60
CA SER A 6 -52.75 -21.31 12.62
C SER A 6 -51.35 -21.62 12.10
N VAL A 7 -50.70 -20.62 11.51
CA VAL A 7 -49.24 -20.70 11.22
C VAL A 7 -48.56 -20.97 12.55
N SER A 8 -47.87 -22.09 12.65
CA SER A 8 -47.19 -22.46 13.89
C SER A 8 -46.09 -21.46 14.21
N LEU A 9 -45.86 -21.19 15.49
CA LEU A 9 -44.78 -20.27 15.93
C LEU A 9 -43.41 -20.71 15.36
N THR A 10 -43.25 -22.02 15.17
CA THR A 10 -42.06 -22.63 14.54
C THR A 10 -41.90 -22.25 13.05
N ASP A 11 -43.01 -22.20 12.30
CA ASP A 11 -43.00 -21.83 10.89
C ASP A 11 -42.71 -20.31 10.70
N PHE A 12 -43.25 -19.50 11.61
CA PHE A 12 -42.95 -18.04 11.63
C PHE A 12 -41.52 -17.78 11.97
N ILE A 13 -40.93 -18.46 12.97
CA ILE A 13 -39.48 -18.32 13.33
C ILE A 13 -38.59 -18.83 12.19
N ALA A 14 -38.92 -19.94 11.54
CA ALA A 14 -38.18 -20.51 10.42
C ALA A 14 -38.23 -19.59 9.19
N SER A 15 -39.38 -18.98 8.90
CA SER A 15 -39.55 -18.00 7.83
C SER A 15 -38.71 -16.74 8.07
N ASN A 16 -38.74 -16.18 9.29
CA ASN A 16 -37.93 -15.02 9.66
C ASN A 16 -36.40 -15.31 9.60
N LYS A 17 -35.99 -16.53 10.02
CA LYS A 17 -34.57 -16.93 9.92
C LYS A 17 -34.12 -17.11 8.47
N LYS A 18 -34.97 -17.67 7.59
CA LYS A 18 -34.68 -17.73 6.13
C LYS A 18 -34.62 -16.34 5.49
N ALA A 19 -35.56 -15.45 5.84
CA ALA A 19 -35.53 -14.07 5.33
C ALA A 19 -34.31 -13.31 5.83
N SER A 20 -33.89 -13.46 7.08
CA SER A 20 -32.68 -12.87 7.65
C SER A 20 -31.42 -13.39 6.94
N ASN A 21 -31.31 -14.73 6.75
CA ASN A 21 -30.17 -15.32 6.05
C ASN A 21 -30.12 -14.88 4.59
N TYR A 22 -31.23 -14.76 3.89
CA TYR A 22 -31.27 -14.25 2.52
C TYR A 22 -30.78 -12.80 2.44
N LEU A 23 -31.19 -11.93 3.37
CA LEU A 23 -30.75 -10.56 3.44
C LEU A 23 -29.24 -10.45 3.74
N ILE A 24 -28.72 -11.32 4.63
CA ILE A 24 -27.29 -11.38 4.93
C ILE A 24 -26.50 -11.82 3.69
N ILE A 25 -26.93 -12.90 3.01
CA ILE A 25 -26.27 -13.40 1.80
C ILE A 25 -26.31 -12.34 0.69
N LYS A 26 -27.44 -11.66 0.52
CA LYS A 26 -27.57 -10.57 -0.45
C LYS A 26 -26.61 -9.42 -0.13
N ARG A 27 -26.55 -8.99 1.15
CA ARG A 27 -25.57 -7.94 1.58
C ARG A 27 -24.12 -8.36 1.35
N ILE A 28 -23.79 -9.61 1.66
CA ILE A 28 -22.42 -10.13 1.41
C ILE A 28 -22.11 -10.12 -0.08
N LYS A 29 -23.03 -10.57 -0.93
CA LYS A 29 -22.86 -10.52 -2.40
C LYS A 29 -22.72 -9.09 -2.90
N ASP A 30 -23.51 -8.16 -2.38
CA ASP A 30 -23.41 -6.74 -2.72
C ASP A 30 -22.03 -6.19 -2.32
N ILE A 31 -21.56 -6.47 -1.10
CA ILE A 31 -20.22 -6.06 -0.64
C ILE A 31 -19.14 -6.64 -1.55
N ILE A 32 -19.14 -7.95 -1.80
CA ILE A 32 -18.15 -8.63 -2.67
C ILE A 32 -18.17 -8.03 -4.08
N GLY A 33 -19.32 -7.64 -4.61
CA GLY A 33 -19.43 -6.99 -5.91
C GLY A 33 -18.84 -5.58 -5.96
N TYR A 34 -18.70 -4.92 -4.79
CA TYR A 34 -18.07 -3.59 -4.67
C TYR A 34 -16.59 -3.65 -4.30
N LEU A 35 -16.07 -4.76 -3.78
CA LEU A 35 -14.65 -4.93 -3.50
C LEU A 35 -13.84 -4.82 -4.80
N GLY A 36 -12.73 -4.12 -4.75
CA GLY A 36 -11.80 -4.02 -5.88
C GLY A 36 -10.87 -2.82 -5.83
N PRO A 37 -11.31 -1.55 -5.92
CA PRO A 37 -10.41 -0.41 -5.97
C PRO A 37 -9.45 -0.34 -4.79
N ALA A 38 -9.94 -0.52 -3.55
CA ALA A 38 -9.08 -0.51 -2.38
C ALA A 38 -8.20 -1.76 -2.28
N PHE A 39 -8.63 -2.91 -2.80
CA PHE A 39 -7.76 -4.10 -2.91
C PHE A 39 -6.60 -3.85 -3.87
N ILE A 40 -6.83 -3.25 -5.05
CA ILE A 40 -5.74 -2.86 -5.95
C ILE A 40 -4.75 -1.94 -5.23
N VAL A 41 -5.28 -0.95 -4.52
CA VAL A 41 -4.48 0.01 -3.77
C VAL A 41 -3.69 -0.66 -2.65
N SER A 42 -4.28 -1.62 -1.94
CA SER A 42 -3.64 -2.29 -0.79
C SER A 42 -2.39 -3.09 -1.15
N VAL A 43 -2.24 -3.50 -2.41
CA VAL A 43 -1.03 -4.19 -2.90
C VAL A 43 0.21 -3.32 -2.78
N ALA A 44 0.08 -2.03 -3.08
CA ALA A 44 1.20 -1.11 -2.91
C ALA A 44 1.69 -1.09 -1.45
N TYR A 45 0.79 -1.29 -0.48
CA TYR A 45 1.14 -1.34 0.95
C TYR A 45 1.81 -2.66 1.38
N ILE A 46 2.05 -3.59 0.46
CA ILE A 46 2.75 -4.86 0.69
C ILE A 46 3.87 -5.00 -0.36
N ASP A 47 4.48 -3.89 -0.76
CA ASP A 47 5.52 -3.85 -1.78
C ASP A 47 6.89 -4.31 -1.24
N PRO A 48 7.89 -4.55 -2.10
CA PRO A 48 9.23 -4.93 -1.67
C PRO A 48 9.92 -3.89 -0.78
N GLY A 49 9.53 -2.62 -0.84
CA GLY A 49 10.00 -1.57 0.06
C GLY A 49 9.54 -1.82 1.50
N ASN A 50 8.29 -2.27 1.68
CA ASN A 50 7.77 -2.72 2.97
C ASN A 50 8.55 -3.93 3.49
N PHE A 51 8.90 -4.90 2.63
CA PHE A 51 9.78 -6.03 3.03
C PHE A 51 11.08 -5.50 3.63
N ALA A 52 11.79 -4.64 2.92
CA ALA A 52 13.09 -4.13 3.37
C ALA A 52 12.99 -3.34 4.68
N THR A 53 12.04 -2.41 4.80
CA THR A 53 11.88 -1.57 6.00
C THR A 53 11.41 -2.37 7.21
N ASN A 54 10.43 -3.29 7.02
CA ASN A 54 9.87 -4.08 8.10
C ASN A 54 10.85 -5.14 8.61
N ILE A 55 11.57 -5.82 7.70
CA ILE A 55 12.62 -6.77 8.06
C ILE A 55 13.74 -6.05 8.82
N SER A 56 14.23 -4.92 8.30
CA SER A 56 15.25 -4.12 8.97
C SER A 56 14.78 -3.63 10.34
N GLY A 57 13.53 -3.16 10.42
CA GLY A 57 12.92 -2.72 11.68
C GLY A 57 12.87 -3.82 12.72
N GLY A 58 12.37 -4.99 12.36
CA GLY A 58 12.28 -6.14 13.26
C GLY A 58 13.64 -6.72 13.63
N ALA A 59 14.54 -6.91 12.66
CA ALA A 59 15.85 -7.52 12.88
C ALA A 59 16.79 -6.67 13.73
N VAL A 60 16.69 -5.33 13.68
CA VAL A 60 17.59 -4.42 14.41
C VAL A 60 16.97 -3.89 15.70
N PHE A 61 15.66 -3.62 15.71
CA PHE A 61 14.99 -2.92 16.80
C PHE A 61 13.96 -3.79 17.55
N ASN A 62 13.98 -5.11 17.34
CA ASN A 62 13.01 -6.03 17.92
C ASN A 62 11.56 -5.58 17.55
N TYR A 63 10.63 -5.70 18.47
CA TYR A 63 9.24 -5.27 18.29
C TYR A 63 9.02 -3.75 18.39
N SER A 64 10.05 -2.96 18.74
CA SER A 64 9.91 -1.55 19.15
C SER A 64 9.30 -0.62 18.07
N LEU A 65 9.32 -1.01 16.80
CA LEU A 65 8.76 -0.22 15.70
C LEU A 65 7.40 -0.71 15.18
N ILE A 66 6.78 -1.73 15.79
CA ILE A 66 5.45 -2.24 15.36
C ILE A 66 4.38 -1.14 15.42
N TRP A 67 4.43 -0.25 16.40
CA TRP A 67 3.49 0.88 16.50
C TRP A 67 3.46 1.75 15.23
N VAL A 68 4.59 1.85 14.52
CA VAL A 68 4.66 2.60 13.25
C VAL A 68 3.72 2.00 12.23
N ILE A 69 3.68 0.66 12.11
CA ILE A 69 2.78 -0.06 11.18
C ILE A 69 1.31 0.22 11.53
N LEU A 70 0.96 0.17 12.84
CA LEU A 70 -0.42 0.43 13.29
C LEU A 70 -0.85 1.87 12.94
N TRP A 71 -0.05 2.86 13.34
CA TRP A 71 -0.39 4.26 13.11
C TRP A 71 -0.38 4.62 11.62
N SER A 72 0.58 4.09 10.85
CA SER A 72 0.62 4.27 9.40
C SER A 72 -0.62 3.67 8.73
N ASN A 73 -1.09 2.50 9.17
CA ASN A 73 -2.32 1.90 8.65
C ASN A 73 -3.57 2.76 8.94
N ILE A 74 -3.67 3.30 10.17
CA ILE A 74 -4.78 4.20 10.54
C ILE A 74 -4.75 5.46 9.66
N MET A 75 -3.58 6.05 9.45
CA MET A 75 -3.40 7.20 8.57
C MET A 75 -3.73 6.83 7.11
N ALA A 76 -3.29 5.67 6.64
CA ALA A 76 -3.56 5.18 5.30
C ALA A 76 -5.07 5.01 5.04
N ILE A 77 -5.81 4.35 5.95
CA ILE A 77 -7.27 4.21 5.86
C ILE A 77 -7.95 5.58 5.74
N PHE A 78 -7.52 6.54 6.56
CA PHE A 78 -8.09 7.88 6.54
C PHE A 78 -7.81 8.61 5.22
N LEU A 79 -6.57 8.58 4.74
CA LEU A 79 -6.16 9.25 3.51
C LEU A 79 -6.78 8.61 2.27
N GLN A 80 -6.85 7.29 2.23
CA GLN A 80 -7.50 6.55 1.14
C GLN A 80 -9.01 6.83 1.10
N TYR A 81 -9.66 6.95 2.25
CA TYR A 81 -11.06 7.39 2.31
C TYR A 81 -11.24 8.82 1.73
N LEU A 82 -10.34 9.75 2.03
CA LEU A 82 -10.42 11.12 1.46
C LEU A 82 -10.17 11.10 -0.06
N SER A 83 -9.22 10.31 -0.52
CA SER A 83 -8.93 10.14 -1.94
C SER A 83 -10.14 9.56 -2.70
N ALA A 84 -10.71 8.47 -2.22
CA ALA A 84 -11.92 7.88 -2.80
C ALA A 84 -13.09 8.85 -2.78
N LYS A 85 -13.29 9.56 -1.67
CA LYS A 85 -14.34 10.58 -1.53
C LYS A 85 -14.19 11.70 -2.56
N LEU A 86 -12.95 12.16 -2.82
CA LEU A 86 -12.68 13.16 -3.86
C LEU A 86 -13.09 12.64 -5.24
N GLY A 87 -12.64 11.45 -5.62
CA GLY A 87 -12.96 10.85 -6.91
C GLY A 87 -14.46 10.64 -7.12
N ILE A 88 -15.17 10.16 -6.08
CA ILE A 88 -16.63 9.94 -6.12
C ILE A 88 -17.40 11.25 -6.18
N ALA A 89 -17.02 12.25 -5.40
CA ALA A 89 -17.71 13.52 -5.33
C ALA A 89 -17.57 14.33 -6.64
N THR A 90 -16.32 14.49 -7.10
CA THR A 90 -15.98 15.38 -8.22
C THR A 90 -16.09 14.72 -9.59
N GLY A 91 -15.96 13.39 -9.65
CA GLY A 91 -15.78 12.66 -10.92
C GLY A 91 -14.40 12.88 -11.56
N LYS A 92 -13.46 13.48 -10.83
CA LYS A 92 -12.07 13.75 -11.25
C LYS A 92 -11.10 13.16 -10.24
N ASN A 93 -9.92 12.73 -10.70
CA ASN A 93 -8.87 12.28 -9.81
C ASN A 93 -8.14 13.47 -9.14
N LEU A 94 -7.29 13.17 -8.16
CA LEU A 94 -6.59 14.22 -7.40
C LEU A 94 -5.64 15.04 -8.27
N SER A 95 -4.92 14.43 -9.22
CA SER A 95 -4.01 15.16 -10.11
C SER A 95 -4.75 16.09 -11.08
N GLU A 96 -5.89 15.64 -11.63
CA GLU A 96 -6.79 16.50 -12.44
C GLU A 96 -7.33 17.67 -11.63
N MET A 97 -7.73 17.42 -10.39
CA MET A 97 -8.21 18.49 -9.50
C MET A 97 -7.11 19.47 -9.14
N CYS A 98 -5.88 19.00 -8.91
CA CYS A 98 -4.74 19.90 -8.69
C CYS A 98 -4.50 20.81 -9.90
N GLY A 99 -4.57 20.28 -11.12
CA GLY A 99 -4.45 21.06 -12.35
C GLY A 99 -5.50 22.15 -12.53
N LEU A 100 -6.70 21.95 -11.95
CA LEU A 100 -7.80 22.92 -12.00
C LEU A 100 -7.72 24.00 -10.89
N VAL A 101 -7.22 23.62 -9.72
CA VAL A 101 -7.31 24.46 -8.51
C VAL A 101 -6.04 25.28 -8.28
N PHE A 102 -4.88 24.73 -8.60
CA PHE A 102 -3.61 25.37 -8.29
C PHE A 102 -3.02 26.14 -9.48
N SER A 103 -2.15 27.11 -9.20
CA SER A 103 -1.42 27.84 -10.23
C SER A 103 -0.51 26.91 -11.04
N LYS A 104 -0.21 27.26 -12.29
CA LYS A 104 0.64 26.46 -13.18
C LYS A 104 2.00 26.11 -12.54
N LYS A 105 2.62 27.06 -11.80
CA LYS A 105 3.90 26.83 -11.11
C LYS A 105 3.78 25.79 -9.99
N ALA A 106 2.75 25.92 -9.15
CA ALA A 106 2.48 24.96 -8.08
C ALA A 106 2.15 23.58 -8.62
N ASN A 107 1.36 23.50 -9.70
CA ASN A 107 0.99 22.26 -10.35
C ASN A 107 2.21 21.52 -10.93
N ILE A 108 3.16 22.24 -11.55
CA ILE A 108 4.41 21.66 -12.04
C ILE A 108 5.26 21.12 -10.88
N LEU A 109 5.36 21.84 -9.76
CA LEU A 109 6.08 21.36 -8.57
C LEU A 109 5.47 20.08 -8.02
N LEU A 110 4.13 20.05 -7.86
CA LEU A 110 3.39 18.88 -7.39
C LEU A 110 3.59 17.69 -8.33
N TRP A 111 3.57 17.92 -9.64
CA TRP A 111 3.86 16.90 -10.65
C TRP A 111 5.26 16.33 -10.52
N ILE A 112 6.30 17.18 -10.46
CA ILE A 112 7.70 16.73 -10.35
C ILE A 112 7.90 15.86 -9.10
N VAL A 113 7.40 16.31 -7.94
CA VAL A 113 7.53 15.53 -6.68
C VAL A 113 6.77 14.20 -6.77
N SER A 114 5.57 14.20 -7.35
CA SER A 114 4.77 12.98 -7.51
C SER A 114 5.40 12.01 -8.50
N GLU A 115 6.07 12.52 -9.54
CA GLU A 115 6.80 11.71 -10.53
C GLU A 115 8.05 11.07 -9.92
N ILE A 116 8.82 11.83 -9.12
CA ILE A 116 9.96 11.28 -8.37
C ILE A 116 9.49 10.17 -7.43
N ALA A 117 8.36 10.36 -6.75
CA ALA A 117 7.76 9.33 -5.90
C ALA A 117 7.37 8.08 -6.71
N ALA A 118 6.76 8.24 -7.88
CA ALA A 118 6.40 7.13 -8.76
C ALA A 118 7.63 6.36 -9.26
N ILE A 119 8.71 7.06 -9.61
CA ILE A 119 10.00 6.44 -9.99
C ILE A 119 10.59 5.66 -8.82
N ALA A 120 10.63 6.24 -7.62
CA ALA A 120 11.15 5.59 -6.42
C ALA A 120 10.41 4.29 -6.08
N THR A 121 9.07 4.29 -6.23
CA THR A 121 8.24 3.09 -6.05
C THR A 121 8.51 2.04 -7.12
N THR A 122 8.48 2.43 -8.40
CA THR A 122 8.74 1.48 -9.50
C THR A 122 10.14 0.85 -9.37
N MET A 123 11.11 1.61 -8.86
CA MET A 123 12.44 1.09 -8.55
C MET A 123 12.37 0.00 -7.47
N ALA A 124 11.63 0.22 -6.40
CA ALA A 124 11.47 -0.76 -5.34
C ALA A 124 10.77 -2.05 -5.84
N GLU A 125 9.69 -1.90 -6.60
CA GLU A 125 8.93 -3.00 -7.19
C GLU A 125 9.78 -3.85 -8.13
N PHE A 126 10.56 -3.19 -8.99
CA PHE A 126 11.46 -3.85 -9.93
C PHE A 126 12.59 -4.61 -9.21
N LEU A 127 13.22 -3.99 -8.21
CA LEU A 127 14.25 -4.64 -7.39
C LEU A 127 13.67 -5.85 -6.64
N GLY A 128 12.49 -5.75 -6.09
CA GLY A 128 11.83 -6.86 -5.40
C GLY A 128 11.52 -8.05 -6.30
N GLY A 129 10.96 -7.81 -7.49
CA GLY A 129 10.74 -8.86 -8.48
C GLY A 129 12.05 -9.52 -8.93
N THR A 130 13.09 -8.72 -9.14
CA THR A 130 14.43 -9.19 -9.51
C THR A 130 15.06 -10.04 -8.41
N LEU A 131 15.01 -9.58 -7.16
CA LEU A 131 15.49 -10.33 -6.01
C LEU A 131 14.71 -11.63 -5.79
N GLY A 132 13.38 -11.59 -5.92
CA GLY A 132 12.55 -12.79 -5.80
C GLY A 132 12.94 -13.87 -6.80
N LEU A 133 13.18 -13.51 -8.07
CA LEU A 133 13.69 -14.44 -9.10
C LEU A 133 15.11 -14.94 -8.78
N TYR A 134 15.99 -14.05 -8.33
CA TYR A 134 17.35 -14.43 -7.93
C TYR A 134 17.33 -15.45 -6.78
N LEU A 135 16.55 -15.20 -5.74
CA LEU A 135 16.48 -16.08 -4.56
C LEU A 135 15.87 -17.44 -4.87
N LEU A 136 14.78 -17.49 -5.66
CA LEU A 136 14.10 -18.74 -6.02
C LEU A 136 14.88 -19.62 -6.99
N PHE A 137 15.42 -18.99 -8.04
CA PHE A 137 15.98 -19.72 -9.17
C PHE A 137 17.51 -19.60 -9.28
N LYS A 138 18.16 -18.84 -8.38
CA LYS A 138 19.60 -18.55 -8.39
C LYS A 138 20.08 -17.95 -9.72
N ILE A 139 19.18 -17.23 -10.42
CA ILE A 139 19.47 -16.54 -11.67
C ILE A 139 20.28 -15.26 -11.35
N PRO A 140 21.41 -14.97 -12.03
CA PRO A 140 22.17 -13.74 -11.80
C PRO A 140 21.29 -12.49 -11.87
N LEU A 141 21.49 -11.52 -10.95
CA LEU A 141 20.66 -10.32 -10.82
C LEU A 141 20.42 -9.57 -12.14
N PRO A 142 21.41 -9.39 -13.05
CA PRO A 142 21.15 -8.72 -14.33
C PRO A 142 20.17 -9.47 -15.22
N ILE A 143 20.23 -10.80 -15.25
CA ILE A 143 19.31 -11.65 -16.03
C ILE A 143 17.93 -11.65 -15.37
N ALA A 144 17.86 -11.81 -14.04
CA ALA A 144 16.62 -11.71 -13.28
C ALA A 144 15.94 -10.34 -13.50
N GLY A 145 16.71 -9.25 -13.59
CA GLY A 145 16.19 -7.91 -13.91
C GLY A 145 15.57 -7.84 -15.30
N ILE A 146 16.20 -8.43 -16.32
CA ILE A 146 15.62 -8.49 -17.67
C ILE A 146 14.29 -9.25 -17.66
N ILE A 147 14.26 -10.41 -16.99
CA ILE A 147 13.05 -11.23 -16.86
C ILE A 147 11.94 -10.44 -16.13
N THR A 148 12.28 -9.78 -15.01
CA THR A 148 11.35 -8.92 -14.26
C THR A 148 10.78 -7.83 -15.17
N GLY A 149 11.62 -7.17 -15.96
CA GLY A 149 11.20 -6.15 -16.92
C GLY A 149 10.18 -6.69 -17.93
N ILE A 150 10.44 -7.86 -18.50
CA ILE A 150 9.52 -8.53 -19.45
C ILE A 150 8.21 -8.90 -18.77
N VAL A 151 8.24 -9.55 -17.61
CA VAL A 151 7.04 -10.00 -16.89
C VAL A 151 6.18 -8.80 -16.48
N THR A 152 6.80 -7.78 -15.91
CA THR A 152 6.06 -6.57 -15.50
C THR A 152 5.48 -5.83 -16.70
N PHE A 153 6.17 -5.82 -17.85
CA PHE A 153 5.62 -5.29 -19.10
C PHE A 153 4.42 -6.11 -19.59
N CYS A 154 4.49 -7.45 -19.53
CA CYS A 154 3.38 -8.33 -19.89
C CYS A 154 2.17 -8.11 -18.98
N ILE A 155 2.36 -8.01 -17.65
CA ILE A 155 1.27 -7.73 -16.70
C ILE A 155 0.58 -6.41 -17.05
N THR A 156 1.37 -5.36 -17.33
CA THR A 156 0.80 -4.06 -17.74
C THR A 156 0.06 -4.15 -19.06
N TYR A 157 0.58 -4.94 -20.02
CA TYR A 157 -0.10 -5.15 -21.30
C TYR A 157 -1.45 -5.85 -21.14
N LEU A 158 -1.59 -6.75 -20.18
CA LEU A 158 -2.86 -7.42 -19.85
C LEU A 158 -3.95 -6.42 -19.41
N GLN A 159 -3.60 -5.25 -18.93
CA GLN A 159 -4.54 -4.18 -18.59
C GLN A 159 -5.43 -3.77 -19.78
N LYS A 160 -4.95 -3.92 -21.01
CA LYS A 160 -5.73 -3.66 -22.22
C LYS A 160 -6.94 -4.59 -22.40
N PHE A 161 -6.88 -5.79 -21.81
CA PHE A 161 -7.95 -6.78 -21.89
C PHE A 161 -9.00 -6.63 -20.80
N GLY A 162 -8.80 -5.70 -19.87
CA GLY A 162 -9.75 -5.36 -18.82
C GLY A 162 -9.15 -5.29 -17.43
N GLN A 163 -9.62 -4.36 -16.63
CA GLN A 163 -9.16 -4.14 -15.27
C GLN A 163 -9.38 -5.38 -14.38
N ARG A 164 -10.45 -6.15 -14.62
CA ARG A 164 -10.79 -7.33 -13.79
C ARG A 164 -9.72 -8.42 -13.84
N ILE A 165 -9.01 -8.58 -14.96
CA ILE A 165 -7.93 -9.57 -15.09
C ILE A 165 -6.79 -9.20 -14.13
N ILE A 166 -6.42 -7.92 -14.10
CA ILE A 166 -5.38 -7.42 -13.19
C ILE A 166 -5.82 -7.57 -11.74
N GLU A 167 -7.08 -7.23 -11.42
CA GLU A 167 -7.64 -7.42 -10.06
C GLU A 167 -7.47 -8.85 -9.57
N VAL A 168 -7.85 -9.84 -10.39
CA VAL A 168 -7.75 -11.26 -10.03
C VAL A 168 -6.29 -11.70 -9.84
N ILE A 169 -5.40 -11.29 -10.75
CA ILE A 169 -3.96 -11.62 -10.61
C ILE A 169 -3.42 -11.07 -9.29
N ILE A 170 -3.73 -9.83 -8.98
CA ILE A 170 -3.34 -9.15 -7.76
C ILE A 170 -3.90 -9.86 -6.52
N GLU A 171 -5.20 -10.16 -6.50
CA GLU A 171 -5.85 -10.87 -5.39
C GLU A 171 -5.20 -12.22 -5.09
N VAL A 172 -4.85 -12.98 -6.14
CA VAL A 172 -4.14 -14.26 -6.00
C VAL A 172 -2.74 -14.05 -5.41
N LEU A 173 -1.98 -13.07 -5.91
CA LEU A 173 -0.62 -12.80 -5.42
C LEU A 173 -0.62 -12.31 -3.96
N ILE A 174 -1.59 -11.48 -3.55
CA ILE A 174 -1.79 -11.13 -2.13
C ILE A 174 -2.08 -12.39 -1.30
N GLY A 175 -2.96 -13.26 -1.79
CA GLY A 175 -3.27 -14.52 -1.13
C GLY A 175 -2.02 -15.36 -0.87
N VAL A 176 -1.11 -15.44 -1.83
CA VAL A 176 0.18 -16.13 -1.69
C VAL A 176 1.02 -15.49 -0.59
N ILE A 177 1.13 -14.16 -0.56
CA ILE A 177 1.88 -13.43 0.47
C ILE A 177 1.27 -13.68 1.86
N CYS A 178 -0.05 -13.60 1.99
CA CYS A 178 -0.75 -13.84 3.26
C CYS A 178 -0.49 -15.25 3.79
N VAL A 179 -0.55 -16.27 2.92
CA VAL A 179 -0.29 -17.66 3.30
C VAL A 179 1.16 -17.85 3.72
N ALA A 180 2.12 -17.26 2.98
CA ALA A 180 3.54 -17.35 3.31
C ALA A 180 3.83 -16.76 4.71
N TYR A 181 3.36 -15.53 4.98
CA TYR A 181 3.58 -14.90 6.28
C TYR A 181 2.77 -15.52 7.43
N ALA A 182 1.60 -16.06 7.17
CA ALA A 182 0.87 -16.84 8.17
C ALA A 182 1.66 -18.10 8.58
N PHE A 183 2.28 -18.77 7.60
CA PHE A 183 3.15 -19.92 7.85
C PHE A 183 4.41 -19.53 8.64
N GLU A 184 5.12 -18.47 8.23
CA GLU A 184 6.30 -17.96 8.94
C GLU A 184 5.98 -17.53 10.37
N MET A 185 4.87 -16.85 10.57
CA MET A 185 4.40 -16.43 11.89
C MET A 185 4.15 -17.62 12.83
N PHE A 186 3.56 -18.69 12.29
CA PHE A 186 3.34 -19.94 13.05
C PHE A 186 4.66 -20.59 13.49
N LEU A 187 5.69 -20.58 12.64
CA LEU A 187 7.00 -21.14 12.95
C LEU A 187 7.84 -20.26 13.89
N ALA A 188 7.75 -18.94 13.74
CA ALA A 188 8.58 -17.98 14.47
C ALA A 188 8.27 -17.92 15.97
N LYS A 189 7.08 -18.34 16.42
CA LYS A 189 6.64 -18.36 17.85
C LYS A 189 6.96 -17.05 18.58
N PRO A 190 6.40 -15.92 18.15
CA PRO A 190 6.72 -14.61 18.73
C PRO A 190 6.22 -14.48 20.16
N ASP A 191 6.82 -13.55 20.91
CA ASP A 191 6.33 -13.14 22.22
C ASP A 191 5.15 -12.16 22.05
N TRP A 192 3.94 -12.68 22.18
CA TRP A 192 2.71 -11.90 21.97
C TRP A 192 2.50 -10.79 23.00
N LEU A 193 3.08 -10.91 24.20
CA LEU A 193 3.00 -9.87 25.22
C LEU A 193 3.84 -8.66 24.80
N GLU A 194 5.08 -8.89 24.38
CA GLU A 194 5.99 -7.87 23.86
C GLU A 194 5.42 -7.22 22.60
N VAL A 195 4.89 -8.03 21.67
CA VAL A 195 4.19 -7.53 20.47
C VAL A 195 3.06 -6.57 20.84
N GLY A 196 2.21 -6.97 21.80
CA GLY A 196 1.09 -6.13 22.25
C GLY A 196 1.54 -4.81 22.89
N LEU A 197 2.54 -4.86 23.77
CA LEU A 197 3.11 -3.68 24.44
C LEU A 197 3.69 -2.70 23.42
N HIS A 198 4.55 -3.16 22.52
CA HIS A 198 5.20 -2.32 21.53
C HIS A 198 4.28 -1.85 20.39
N THR A 199 3.14 -2.50 20.18
CA THR A 199 2.11 -2.01 19.27
C THR A 199 1.41 -0.77 19.82
N LEU A 200 1.22 -0.68 21.14
CA LEU A 200 0.47 0.40 21.79
C LEU A 200 1.36 1.53 22.29
N VAL A 201 2.61 1.24 22.67
CA VAL A 201 3.53 2.21 23.27
C VAL A 201 4.58 2.63 22.23
N PRO A 202 4.47 3.83 21.65
CA PRO A 202 5.47 4.35 20.72
C PRO A 202 6.83 4.53 21.36
N SER A 203 7.89 4.05 20.71
CA SER A 203 9.27 4.25 21.11
C SER A 203 10.19 4.39 19.90
N ILE A 204 11.18 5.30 20.00
CA ILE A 204 12.24 5.48 18.99
C ILE A 204 13.55 5.55 19.78
N ALA A 205 14.40 4.53 19.64
CA ALA A 205 15.60 4.38 20.44
C ALA A 205 16.72 5.38 20.04
N ASN A 206 16.90 5.63 18.76
CA ASN A 206 17.99 6.44 18.19
C ASN A 206 17.67 6.96 16.79
N GLY A 207 18.64 7.62 16.15
CA GLY A 207 18.48 8.15 14.78
C GLY A 207 18.26 7.08 13.73
N ASP A 208 18.87 5.91 13.86
CA ASP A 208 18.70 4.80 12.92
C ASP A 208 17.28 4.21 13.02
N ALA A 209 16.76 4.09 14.24
CA ALA A 209 15.36 3.71 14.46
C ALA A 209 14.39 4.71 13.85
N LEU A 210 14.68 6.02 13.95
CA LEU A 210 13.90 7.07 13.31
C LEU A 210 13.97 6.95 11.78
N PHE A 211 15.14 6.71 11.22
CA PHE A 211 15.32 6.53 9.77
C PHE A 211 14.47 5.36 9.24
N ILE A 212 14.52 4.20 9.92
CA ILE A 212 13.71 3.03 9.55
C ILE A 212 12.22 3.33 9.77
N ALA A 213 11.82 3.97 10.88
CA ALA A 213 10.43 4.34 11.15
C ALA A 213 9.85 5.26 10.07
N VAL A 214 10.61 6.25 9.60
CA VAL A 214 10.21 7.13 8.50
C VAL A 214 10.11 6.34 7.18
N GLY A 215 11.02 5.40 6.95
CA GLY A 215 10.94 4.46 5.82
C GLY A 215 9.69 3.58 5.88
N MET A 216 9.38 2.98 7.03
CA MET A 216 8.17 2.17 7.26
C MET A 216 6.89 2.99 7.04
N LEU A 217 6.88 4.26 7.49
CA LEU A 217 5.77 5.17 7.25
C LEU A 217 5.62 5.48 5.75
N GLY A 218 6.71 5.81 5.06
CA GLY A 218 6.70 6.09 3.63
C GLY A 218 6.30 4.88 2.79
N ALA A 219 6.70 3.69 3.20
CA ALA A 219 6.30 2.41 2.60
C ALA A 219 4.81 2.10 2.81
N THR A 220 4.27 2.46 3.99
CA THR A 220 2.87 2.17 4.33
C THR A 220 1.92 3.27 3.85
N VAL A 221 2.33 4.56 3.81
CA VAL A 221 1.48 5.66 3.33
C VAL A 221 2.07 6.22 2.04
N MET A 222 1.67 5.68 0.91
CA MET A 222 2.28 6.02 -0.37
C MET A 222 1.60 7.18 -1.08
N PRO A 223 2.33 8.25 -1.48
CA PRO A 223 1.74 9.44 -2.11
C PRO A 223 1.09 9.14 -3.46
N HIS A 224 1.75 8.35 -4.32
CA HIS A 224 1.27 8.03 -5.67
C HIS A 224 -0.02 7.19 -5.65
N VAL A 225 -0.23 6.37 -4.62
CA VAL A 225 -1.44 5.55 -4.45
C VAL A 225 -2.64 6.40 -4.03
N ILE A 226 -2.42 7.54 -3.36
CA ILE A 226 -3.49 8.52 -3.07
C ILE A 226 -4.04 9.08 -4.40
N PHE A 227 -3.19 9.38 -5.38
CA PHE A 227 -3.65 9.79 -6.71
C PHE A 227 -4.41 8.67 -7.41
N LEU A 228 -3.87 7.46 -7.42
CA LEU A 228 -4.44 6.30 -8.09
C LEU A 228 -5.84 5.97 -7.56
N HIS A 229 -6.04 5.93 -6.24
CA HIS A 229 -7.34 5.54 -5.67
C HIS A 229 -8.46 6.45 -6.14
N SER A 230 -8.22 7.77 -6.16
CA SER A 230 -9.20 8.73 -6.68
C SER A 230 -9.57 8.47 -8.15
N GLN A 231 -8.65 7.93 -8.96
CA GLN A 231 -8.92 7.54 -10.35
C GLN A 231 -9.69 6.20 -10.46
N LEU A 232 -9.34 5.20 -9.64
CA LEU A 232 -9.99 3.89 -9.71
C LEU A 232 -11.49 3.99 -9.42
N VAL A 233 -11.88 4.82 -8.48
CA VAL A 233 -13.30 5.02 -8.13
C VAL A 233 -14.07 5.84 -9.18
N GLN A 234 -13.40 6.65 -10.02
CA GLN A 234 -14.05 7.38 -11.09
C GLN A 234 -14.77 6.46 -12.08
N LYS A 235 -14.14 5.36 -12.48
CA LYS A 235 -14.66 4.43 -13.49
C LYS A 235 -16.03 3.86 -13.12
N ARG A 236 -16.33 3.76 -11.83
CA ARG A 236 -17.61 3.27 -11.28
C ARG A 236 -18.65 4.38 -11.11
N ASN A 237 -18.28 5.65 -11.35
CA ASN A 237 -19.08 6.81 -10.95
C ASN A 237 -19.88 7.46 -12.10
N TYR A 238 -19.94 6.81 -13.26
CA TYR A 238 -20.57 7.39 -14.44
C TYR A 238 -22.08 7.59 -14.24
N LYS A 239 -22.52 8.87 -14.27
CA LYS A 239 -23.93 9.31 -14.14
C LYS A 239 -24.65 8.92 -12.83
N LEU A 240 -23.96 8.76 -11.70
CA LEU A 240 -24.59 8.49 -10.43
C LEU A 240 -25.28 9.75 -9.85
N ASN A 241 -26.50 9.58 -9.32
CA ASN A 241 -27.18 10.61 -8.52
C ASN A 241 -26.57 10.68 -7.11
N LEU A 242 -26.96 11.71 -6.33
CA LEU A 242 -26.40 11.98 -5.00
C LEU A 242 -26.53 10.79 -4.04
N ASN A 243 -27.67 10.11 -4.04
CA ASN A 243 -27.91 8.96 -3.15
C ASN A 243 -27.05 7.75 -3.55
N GLN A 244 -26.87 7.52 -4.84
CA GLN A 244 -26.00 6.48 -5.36
C GLN A 244 -24.53 6.77 -5.04
N LYS A 245 -24.07 8.03 -5.17
CA LYS A 245 -22.73 8.45 -4.74
C LYS A 245 -22.50 8.22 -3.24
N ARG A 246 -23.48 8.55 -2.39
CA ARG A 246 -23.42 8.27 -0.94
C ARG A 246 -23.35 6.77 -0.64
N HIS A 247 -24.11 5.97 -1.37
CA HIS A 247 -24.04 4.50 -1.25
C HIS A 247 -22.67 3.98 -1.68
N HIS A 248 -22.18 4.39 -2.83
CA HIS A 248 -20.86 4.04 -3.35
C HIS A 248 -19.76 4.38 -2.32
N LEU A 249 -19.74 5.60 -1.78
CA LEU A 249 -18.76 6.00 -0.77
C LEU A 249 -18.83 5.14 0.50
N ARG A 250 -20.03 4.67 0.89
CA ARG A 250 -20.19 3.78 2.04
C ARG A 250 -19.59 2.39 1.75
N MET A 251 -19.81 1.85 0.56
CA MET A 251 -19.22 0.57 0.15
C MET A 251 -17.71 0.67 0.02
N GLU A 252 -17.21 1.74 -0.59
CA GLU A 252 -15.79 2.02 -0.72
C GLU A 252 -15.08 2.12 0.65
N LYS A 253 -15.73 2.74 1.65
CA LYS A 253 -15.20 2.76 3.02
C LYS A 253 -15.01 1.35 3.59
N ILE A 254 -15.93 0.43 3.31
CA ILE A 254 -15.82 -0.97 3.76
C ILE A 254 -14.67 -1.66 3.03
N ASP A 255 -14.56 -1.47 1.72
CA ASP A 255 -13.47 -1.98 0.89
C ASP A 255 -12.10 -1.52 1.44
N ILE A 256 -11.94 -0.22 1.69
CA ILE A 256 -10.73 0.38 2.26
C ILE A 256 -10.36 -0.26 3.60
N VAL A 257 -11.32 -0.36 4.53
CA VAL A 257 -11.05 -0.90 5.87
C VAL A 257 -10.62 -2.36 5.78
N ILE A 258 -11.26 -3.18 4.95
CA ILE A 258 -10.89 -4.59 4.79
C ILE A 258 -9.51 -4.72 4.15
N ALA A 259 -9.30 -4.08 3.01
CA ALA A 259 -8.07 -4.20 2.24
C ALA A 259 -6.84 -3.68 3.01
N MET A 260 -6.96 -2.51 3.66
CA MET A 260 -5.86 -1.93 4.44
C MET A 260 -5.54 -2.76 5.69
N ASN A 261 -6.54 -3.36 6.36
CA ASN A 261 -6.25 -4.23 7.51
C ASN A 261 -5.60 -5.56 7.09
N ILE A 262 -5.88 -6.10 5.91
CA ILE A 262 -5.12 -7.24 5.37
C ILE A 262 -3.67 -6.84 5.17
N ALA A 263 -3.40 -5.69 4.53
CA ALA A 263 -2.05 -5.18 4.36
C ALA A 263 -1.34 -4.92 5.72
N PHE A 264 -2.05 -4.38 6.71
CA PHE A 264 -1.54 -4.20 8.07
C PHE A 264 -1.09 -5.51 8.69
N ILE A 265 -1.90 -6.56 8.63
CA ILE A 265 -1.57 -7.88 9.20
C ILE A 265 -0.29 -8.44 8.56
N VAL A 266 -0.15 -8.33 7.24
CA VAL A 266 1.05 -8.79 6.53
C VAL A 266 2.28 -7.97 6.93
N ASN A 267 2.19 -6.64 6.98
CA ASN A 267 3.31 -5.79 7.40
C ASN A 267 3.70 -6.01 8.87
N ALA A 268 2.73 -6.16 9.76
CA ALA A 268 2.99 -6.50 11.15
C ALA A 268 3.67 -7.88 11.26
N ALA A 269 3.22 -8.87 10.47
CA ALA A 269 3.85 -10.18 10.42
C ALA A 269 5.31 -10.11 9.98
N MET A 270 5.66 -9.28 8.98
CA MET A 270 7.05 -9.06 8.56
C MET A 270 7.94 -8.58 9.71
N VAL A 271 7.49 -7.57 10.46
CA VAL A 271 8.23 -7.05 11.62
C VAL A 271 8.34 -8.10 12.71
N ILE A 272 7.22 -8.77 13.05
CA ILE A 272 7.15 -9.75 14.13
C ILE A 272 8.03 -10.95 13.85
N VAL A 273 7.95 -11.52 12.64
CA VAL A 273 8.81 -12.65 12.23
C VAL A 273 10.28 -12.25 12.28
N SER A 274 10.63 -11.08 11.74
CA SER A 274 12.01 -10.60 11.74
C SER A 274 12.56 -10.38 13.16
N ALA A 275 11.75 -9.86 14.07
CA ALA A 275 12.12 -9.71 15.48
C ALA A 275 12.28 -11.07 16.18
N ALA A 276 11.31 -11.96 16.01
CA ALA A 276 11.30 -13.26 16.67
C ALA A 276 12.41 -14.20 16.18
N VAL A 277 12.86 -14.04 14.91
CA VAL A 277 13.82 -14.93 14.28
C VAL A 277 15.21 -14.31 14.26
N PHE A 278 15.38 -13.11 13.70
CA PHE A 278 16.72 -12.53 13.49
C PHE A 278 17.24 -11.83 14.73
N PHE A 279 16.44 -10.93 15.34
CA PHE A 279 16.86 -10.18 16.51
C PHE A 279 17.14 -11.12 17.69
N LYS A 280 16.26 -12.06 17.96
CA LYS A 280 16.38 -13.01 19.07
C LYS A 280 17.61 -13.91 18.96
N GLU A 281 17.96 -14.34 17.74
CA GLU A 281 19.14 -15.19 17.49
C GLU A 281 20.42 -14.36 17.20
N GLY A 282 20.35 -13.02 17.31
CA GLY A 282 21.49 -12.13 17.08
C GLY A 282 22.00 -12.11 15.63
N VAL A 283 21.14 -12.44 14.67
CA VAL A 283 21.50 -12.49 13.25
C VAL A 283 21.52 -11.09 12.66
N ILE A 284 22.66 -10.67 12.13
CA ILE A 284 22.78 -9.38 11.44
C ILE A 284 22.27 -9.53 10.01
N VAL A 285 21.21 -8.79 9.68
CA VAL A 285 20.57 -8.77 8.35
C VAL A 285 20.98 -7.49 7.63
N ASN A 286 21.97 -7.58 6.74
CA ASN A 286 22.45 -6.45 5.94
C ASN A 286 21.88 -6.44 4.52
N SER A 287 21.26 -7.53 4.09
CA SER A 287 20.69 -7.71 2.76
C SER A 287 19.43 -8.58 2.81
N ILE A 288 18.62 -8.52 1.77
CA ILE A 288 17.46 -9.42 1.60
C ILE A 288 17.92 -10.87 1.45
N GLU A 289 19.09 -11.08 0.85
CA GLU A 289 19.74 -12.39 0.71
C GLU A 289 20.13 -12.97 2.08
N ASP A 290 20.64 -12.13 3.00
CA ASP A 290 20.97 -12.56 4.37
C ASP A 290 19.70 -13.00 5.10
N ALA A 291 18.61 -12.24 4.99
CA ALA A 291 17.31 -12.61 5.55
C ALA A 291 16.86 -13.98 5.02
N HIS A 292 16.86 -14.15 3.70
CA HIS A 292 16.47 -15.42 3.06
C HIS A 292 17.32 -16.60 3.51
N ARG A 293 18.65 -16.45 3.51
CA ARG A 293 19.57 -17.53 3.91
C ARG A 293 19.44 -17.90 5.38
N SER A 294 19.18 -16.92 6.25
CA SER A 294 19.03 -17.14 7.68
C SER A 294 17.72 -17.82 8.06
N LEU A 295 16.68 -17.72 7.23
CA LEU A 295 15.41 -18.43 7.46
C LEU A 295 15.54 -19.95 7.36
N GLU A 296 16.38 -20.45 6.46
CA GLU A 296 16.53 -21.90 6.25
C GLU A 296 17.03 -22.65 7.51
N PRO A 297 18.14 -22.25 8.16
CA PRO A 297 18.59 -22.92 9.39
C PRO A 297 17.71 -22.65 10.61
N LEU A 298 16.97 -21.54 10.64
CA LEU A 298 16.16 -21.13 11.79
C LEU A 298 14.73 -21.67 11.75
N LEU A 299 14.10 -21.70 10.57
CA LEU A 299 12.70 -22.09 10.38
C LEU A 299 12.49 -23.22 9.36
N GLY A 300 13.56 -23.67 8.69
CA GLY A 300 13.54 -24.72 7.68
C GLY A 300 13.47 -24.20 6.23
N SER A 301 13.83 -25.06 5.28
CA SER A 301 13.94 -24.71 3.85
C SER A 301 12.63 -24.24 3.22
N PHE A 302 11.50 -24.69 3.73
CA PHE A 302 10.19 -24.22 3.26
C PHE A 302 9.95 -22.75 3.59
N SER A 303 10.45 -22.24 4.73
CA SER A 303 10.31 -20.83 5.11
C SER A 303 11.11 -19.92 4.19
N SER A 304 12.37 -20.27 3.87
CA SER A 304 13.16 -19.47 2.94
C SER A 304 12.53 -19.42 1.54
N MET A 305 11.96 -20.54 1.08
CA MET A 305 11.22 -20.57 -0.18
C MET A 305 9.94 -19.72 -0.12
N ALA A 306 9.15 -19.82 0.97
CA ALA A 306 7.94 -19.03 1.17
C ALA A 306 8.24 -17.53 1.15
N PHE A 307 9.30 -17.11 1.83
CA PHE A 307 9.80 -15.73 1.81
C PHE A 307 10.11 -15.23 0.38
N ALA A 308 10.87 -16.02 -0.39
CA ALA A 308 11.24 -15.64 -1.75
C ALA A 308 10.03 -15.58 -2.70
N VAL A 309 9.07 -16.53 -2.55
CA VAL A 309 7.79 -16.50 -3.28
C VAL A 309 6.95 -15.28 -2.89
N ALA A 310 6.91 -14.93 -1.61
CA ALA A 310 6.19 -13.74 -1.14
C ALA A 310 6.81 -12.46 -1.71
N LEU A 311 8.13 -12.32 -1.71
CA LEU A 311 8.85 -11.18 -2.27
C LEU A 311 8.63 -11.05 -3.78
N LEU A 312 8.69 -12.16 -4.53
CA LEU A 312 8.41 -12.18 -5.96
C LEU A 312 6.97 -11.78 -6.27
N SER A 313 6.02 -12.33 -5.51
CA SER A 313 4.60 -12.02 -5.63
C SER A 313 4.33 -10.54 -5.35
N SER A 314 4.99 -9.99 -4.32
CA SER A 314 4.95 -8.57 -3.96
C SER A 314 5.47 -7.70 -5.10
N GLY A 315 6.66 -7.97 -5.64
CA GLY A 315 7.25 -7.20 -6.72
C GLY A 315 6.39 -7.19 -7.99
N PHE A 316 5.82 -8.32 -8.37
CA PHE A 316 4.98 -8.39 -9.56
C PHE A 316 3.59 -7.77 -9.38
N SER A 317 2.96 -7.96 -8.23
CA SER A 317 1.64 -7.37 -7.96
C SER A 317 1.71 -5.85 -7.81
N SER A 318 2.68 -5.33 -7.05
CA SER A 318 2.85 -3.88 -6.85
C SER A 318 3.27 -3.18 -8.13
N SER A 319 4.08 -3.81 -8.99
CA SER A 319 4.49 -3.25 -10.29
C SER A 319 3.33 -2.88 -11.22
N ALA A 320 2.22 -3.64 -11.17
CA ALA A 320 1.01 -3.26 -11.90
C ALA A 320 0.40 -1.97 -11.33
N VAL A 321 0.34 -1.87 -10.00
CA VAL A 321 -0.24 -0.73 -9.28
C VAL A 321 0.61 0.52 -9.46
N GLY A 322 1.93 0.42 -9.32
CA GLY A 322 2.87 1.52 -9.54
C GLY A 322 2.79 2.10 -10.96
N THR A 323 2.64 1.23 -11.97
CA THR A 323 2.43 1.67 -13.35
C THR A 323 1.13 2.47 -13.50
N MET A 324 0.02 1.96 -12.95
CA MET A 324 -1.28 2.66 -12.98
C MET A 324 -1.22 4.00 -12.25
N ALA A 325 -0.50 4.06 -11.13
CA ALA A 325 -0.32 5.29 -10.36
C ALA A 325 0.51 6.33 -11.12
N GLY A 326 1.63 5.91 -11.75
CA GLY A 326 2.43 6.77 -12.61
C GLY A 326 1.64 7.34 -13.79
N GLU A 327 0.77 6.53 -14.43
CA GLU A 327 -0.15 7.01 -15.46
C GLU A 327 -1.10 8.08 -14.91
N THR A 328 -1.68 7.84 -13.73
CA THR A 328 -2.60 8.78 -13.08
C THR A 328 -1.93 10.14 -12.82
N VAL A 329 -0.69 10.12 -12.36
CA VAL A 329 0.10 11.32 -12.08
C VAL A 329 0.41 12.08 -13.37
N MET A 330 0.98 11.41 -14.37
CA MET A 330 1.37 12.05 -15.63
C MET A 330 0.17 12.63 -16.38
N ASP A 331 -0.89 11.84 -16.55
CA ASP A 331 -2.04 12.26 -17.35
C ASP A 331 -2.85 13.36 -16.65
N GLY A 332 -2.93 13.33 -15.31
CA GLY A 332 -3.75 14.26 -14.56
C GLY A 332 -3.12 15.65 -14.39
N PHE A 333 -1.82 15.74 -14.11
CA PHE A 333 -1.16 17.04 -13.86
C PHE A 333 -0.87 17.84 -15.13
N ILE A 334 -0.40 17.18 -16.18
CA ILE A 334 0.11 17.87 -17.38
C ILE A 334 -0.71 17.58 -18.65
N ASN A 335 -1.71 16.72 -18.55
CA ASN A 335 -2.60 16.33 -19.66
C ASN A 335 -1.83 15.86 -20.92
N ILE A 336 -0.65 15.27 -20.74
CA ILE A 336 0.19 14.75 -21.81
C ILE A 336 0.06 13.22 -21.82
N LYS A 337 -0.53 12.68 -22.88
CA LYS A 337 -0.68 11.24 -23.07
C LYS A 337 0.61 10.65 -23.63
N PHE A 338 1.55 10.28 -22.78
CA PHE A 338 2.68 9.48 -23.20
C PHE A 338 2.27 8.02 -23.44
N PRO A 339 2.84 7.35 -24.46
CA PRO A 339 2.69 5.91 -24.60
C PRO A 339 3.15 5.17 -23.33
N ILE A 340 2.37 4.20 -22.87
CA ILE A 340 2.60 3.45 -21.63
C ILE A 340 4.00 2.83 -21.56
N TYR A 341 4.52 2.34 -22.71
CA TYR A 341 5.86 1.76 -22.78
C TYR A 341 6.98 2.77 -22.52
N LEU A 342 6.81 4.04 -22.93
CA LEU A 342 7.80 5.08 -22.70
C LEU A 342 7.83 5.50 -21.23
N LYS A 343 6.66 5.66 -20.61
CA LYS A 343 6.54 5.94 -19.16
C LYS A 343 7.26 4.87 -18.36
N ARG A 344 7.03 3.61 -18.70
CA ARG A 344 7.64 2.47 -18.03
C ARG A 344 9.14 2.38 -18.25
N LEU A 345 9.63 2.67 -19.44
CA LEU A 345 11.05 2.69 -19.73
C LEU A 345 11.78 3.70 -18.83
N VAL A 346 11.23 4.91 -18.70
CA VAL A 346 11.79 5.97 -17.85
C VAL A 346 11.86 5.55 -16.38
N THR A 347 10.87 4.81 -15.89
CA THR A 347 10.85 4.38 -14.48
C THR A 347 11.72 3.14 -14.21
N ILE A 348 11.94 2.27 -15.21
CA ILE A 348 12.78 1.07 -15.07
C ILE A 348 14.29 1.39 -15.20
N ILE A 349 14.68 2.37 -16.01
CA ILE A 349 16.10 2.72 -16.24
C ILE A 349 16.87 2.94 -14.93
N PRO A 350 16.39 3.71 -13.94
CA PRO A 350 17.09 3.88 -12.68
C PRO A 350 17.31 2.57 -11.92
N SER A 351 16.34 1.67 -11.95
CA SER A 351 16.43 0.36 -11.28
C SER A 351 17.50 -0.53 -11.90
N VAL A 352 17.52 -0.57 -13.23
CA VAL A 352 18.53 -1.33 -13.99
C VAL A 352 19.92 -0.75 -13.73
N ALA A 353 20.07 0.59 -13.74
CA ALA A 353 21.32 1.24 -13.44
C ALA A 353 21.85 0.87 -12.04
N LEU A 354 21.01 0.85 -11.01
CA LEU A 354 21.40 0.47 -9.65
C LEU A 354 21.92 -0.98 -9.57
N ILE A 355 21.29 -1.91 -10.30
CA ILE A 355 21.74 -3.31 -10.35
C ILE A 355 23.15 -3.40 -10.97
N PHE A 356 23.38 -2.69 -12.09
CA PHE A 356 24.70 -2.69 -12.75
C PHE A 356 25.78 -1.95 -11.96
N MET A 357 25.40 -0.96 -11.15
CA MET A 357 26.33 -0.25 -10.26
C MET A 357 26.67 -1.05 -9.00
N GLY A 358 26.05 -2.22 -8.77
CA GLY A 358 26.30 -3.07 -7.60
C GLY A 358 25.84 -2.45 -6.28
N VAL A 359 24.86 -1.55 -6.30
CA VAL A 359 24.30 -0.95 -5.09
C VAL A 359 23.55 -2.03 -4.31
N ASN A 360 23.72 -2.04 -2.97
CA ASN A 360 23.01 -2.95 -2.10
C ASN A 360 21.48 -2.76 -2.23
N PRO A 361 20.74 -3.77 -2.71
CA PRO A 361 19.32 -3.63 -3.00
C PRO A 361 18.48 -3.25 -1.76
N MET A 362 18.80 -3.79 -0.58
CA MET A 362 18.08 -3.49 0.66
C MET A 362 18.21 -2.01 1.03
N LYS A 363 19.42 -1.44 0.91
CA LYS A 363 19.62 0.01 1.15
C LYS A 363 18.87 0.85 0.13
N ALA A 364 18.89 0.45 -1.15
CA ALA A 364 18.14 1.16 -2.20
C ALA A 364 16.63 1.11 -1.94
N LEU A 365 16.10 -0.03 -1.52
CA LEU A 365 14.69 -0.19 -1.13
C LEU A 365 14.33 0.74 0.05
N ILE A 366 15.10 0.72 1.13
CA ILE A 366 14.83 1.56 2.31
C ILE A 366 14.91 3.05 1.94
N MET A 367 15.94 3.46 1.19
CA MET A 367 16.10 4.85 0.75
C MET A 367 14.93 5.33 -0.12
N SER A 368 14.42 4.47 -1.00
CA SER A 368 13.24 4.80 -1.81
C SER A 368 12.01 5.07 -0.93
N GLN A 369 11.81 4.28 0.13
CA GLN A 369 10.67 4.47 1.05
C GLN A 369 10.80 5.75 1.89
N VAL A 370 12.01 6.08 2.32
CA VAL A 370 12.28 7.37 2.98
C VAL A 370 11.96 8.52 2.03
N ALA A 371 12.39 8.45 0.77
CA ALA A 371 12.05 9.45 -0.24
C ALA A 371 10.52 9.60 -0.45
N LEU A 372 9.78 8.49 -0.42
CA LEU A 372 8.31 8.52 -0.48
C LEU A 372 7.70 9.27 0.71
N SER A 373 8.25 9.11 1.92
CA SER A 373 7.79 9.84 3.10
C SER A 373 7.93 11.35 2.92
N PHE A 374 9.02 11.83 2.30
CA PHE A 374 9.20 13.25 1.98
C PHE A 374 8.22 13.76 0.91
N ALA A 375 7.77 12.90 0.01
CA ALA A 375 6.79 13.27 -1.01
C ALA A 375 5.34 13.30 -0.48
N LEU A 376 5.03 12.64 0.65
CA LEU A 376 3.68 12.55 1.21
C LEU A 376 2.98 13.89 1.43
N PRO A 377 3.58 14.92 2.02
CA PRO A 377 2.93 16.21 2.21
C PRO A 377 2.42 16.83 0.91
N PHE A 378 3.11 16.59 -0.21
CA PHE A 378 2.73 17.11 -1.53
C PHE A 378 1.51 16.41 -2.15
N ALA A 379 1.11 15.25 -1.64
CA ALA A 379 -0.16 14.61 -1.97
C ALA A 379 -1.26 14.98 -0.96
N ILE A 380 -0.94 14.98 0.34
CA ILE A 380 -1.91 15.16 1.42
C ILE A 380 -2.42 16.60 1.48
N ILE A 381 -1.53 17.60 1.42
CA ILE A 381 -1.91 19.01 1.54
C ILE A 381 -2.87 19.43 0.42
N PRO A 382 -2.59 19.20 -0.88
CA PRO A 382 -3.55 19.50 -1.94
C PRO A 382 -4.88 18.78 -1.76
N MET A 383 -4.85 17.50 -1.39
CA MET A 383 -6.07 16.73 -1.14
C MET A 383 -6.92 17.35 -0.03
N LEU A 384 -6.32 17.77 1.09
CA LEU A 384 -7.04 18.42 2.19
C LEU A 384 -7.61 19.77 1.79
N LEU A 385 -6.85 20.60 1.05
CA LEU A 385 -7.30 21.89 0.57
C LEU A 385 -8.51 21.76 -0.37
N ILE A 386 -8.49 20.77 -1.27
CA ILE A 386 -9.59 20.54 -2.21
C ILE A 386 -10.80 19.94 -1.50
N THR A 387 -10.60 18.89 -0.67
CA THR A 387 -11.71 18.17 -0.03
C THR A 387 -12.42 18.98 1.06
N SER A 388 -11.81 20.04 1.56
CA SER A 388 -12.42 20.95 2.55
C SER A 388 -13.34 21.99 1.93
N LYS A 389 -13.25 22.24 0.62
CA LYS A 389 -14.03 23.30 -0.05
C LYS A 389 -15.33 22.77 -0.63
N LYS A 390 -16.45 23.39 -0.22
CA LYS A 390 -17.79 23.10 -0.77
C LYS A 390 -17.91 23.40 -2.26
N GLU A 391 -17.14 24.36 -2.77
CA GLU A 391 -17.10 24.72 -4.18
C GLU A 391 -16.78 23.53 -5.08
N TYR A 392 -15.84 22.64 -4.64
CA TYR A 392 -15.42 21.46 -5.43
C TYR A 392 -16.16 20.20 -5.01
N MET A 393 -16.44 20.03 -3.72
CA MET A 393 -16.96 18.80 -3.14
C MET A 393 -18.48 18.78 -2.95
N GLY A 394 -19.16 19.92 -3.05
CA GLY A 394 -20.58 20.02 -2.77
C GLY A 394 -20.95 19.48 -1.38
N ASP A 395 -21.92 18.57 -1.32
CA ASP A 395 -22.37 17.90 -0.10
C ASP A 395 -21.33 16.93 0.53
N PHE A 396 -20.27 16.62 -0.20
CA PHE A 396 -19.19 15.73 0.27
C PHE A 396 -18.03 16.49 0.89
N ALA A 397 -18.10 17.80 1.04
CA ALA A 397 -17.05 18.58 1.69
C ALA A 397 -16.72 18.05 3.10
N ASN A 398 -15.46 18.13 3.49
CA ASN A 398 -15.01 17.68 4.80
C ASN A 398 -15.75 18.41 5.92
N LYS A 399 -16.13 17.69 6.96
CA LYS A 399 -16.50 18.28 8.24
C LYS A 399 -15.25 18.84 8.92
N LEU A 400 -15.42 19.80 9.82
CA LEU A 400 -14.32 20.43 10.55
C LEU A 400 -13.41 19.38 11.24
N THR A 401 -14.01 18.38 11.90
CA THR A 401 -13.27 17.28 12.55
C THR A 401 -12.39 16.50 11.56
N THR A 402 -12.92 16.18 10.38
CA THR A 402 -12.15 15.48 9.31
C THR A 402 -10.99 16.36 8.84
N THR A 403 -11.20 17.63 8.69
CA THR A 403 -10.15 18.58 8.28
C THR A 403 -9.06 18.70 9.35
N ILE A 404 -9.43 18.81 10.63
CA ILE A 404 -8.47 18.88 11.75
C ILE A 404 -7.62 17.59 11.81
N VAL A 405 -8.25 16.42 11.74
CA VAL A 405 -7.53 15.14 11.75
C VAL A 405 -6.57 15.04 10.55
N GLY A 406 -7.00 15.45 9.36
CA GLY A 406 -6.12 15.45 8.19
C GLY A 406 -4.89 16.35 8.34
N TRP A 407 -5.08 17.57 8.86
CA TRP A 407 -3.96 18.48 9.14
C TRP A 407 -3.05 17.95 10.26
N ALA A 408 -3.59 17.32 11.30
CA ALA A 408 -2.79 16.68 12.34
C ALA A 408 -1.90 15.55 11.78
N ILE A 409 -2.45 14.71 10.89
CA ILE A 409 -1.69 13.67 10.18
C ILE A 409 -0.58 14.30 9.32
N SER A 410 -0.91 15.33 8.53
CA SER A 410 0.07 16.02 7.70
C SER A 410 1.21 16.62 8.53
N LEU A 411 0.88 17.30 9.63
CA LEU A 411 1.85 17.90 10.53
C LEU A 411 2.74 16.85 11.19
N PHE A 412 2.17 15.72 11.60
CA PHE A 412 2.93 14.60 12.18
C PHE A 412 3.97 14.06 11.19
N ILE A 413 3.57 13.81 9.93
CA ILE A 413 4.49 13.34 8.89
C ILE A 413 5.60 14.37 8.60
N ILE A 414 5.24 15.65 8.47
CA ILE A 414 6.21 16.72 8.25
C ILE A 414 7.19 16.82 9.42
N SER A 415 6.71 16.70 10.65
CA SER A 415 7.54 16.75 11.85
C SER A 415 8.55 15.60 11.89
N LEU A 416 8.14 14.36 11.60
CA LEU A 416 9.03 13.21 11.54
C LEU A 416 10.11 13.40 10.46
N ASN A 417 9.74 13.86 9.27
CA ASN A 417 10.68 14.12 8.19
C ASN A 417 11.66 15.24 8.55
N ALA A 418 11.19 16.30 9.21
CA ALA A 418 12.04 17.42 9.65
C ALA A 418 13.04 16.98 10.75
N ILE A 419 12.60 16.16 11.71
CA ILE A 419 13.48 15.61 12.74
C ILE A 419 14.52 14.69 12.10
N LEU A 420 14.14 13.85 11.13
CA LEU A 420 15.07 12.99 10.39
C LEU A 420 16.15 13.82 9.67
N LEU A 421 15.76 14.86 8.95
CA LEU A 421 16.72 15.77 8.30
C LEU A 421 17.67 16.39 9.29
N TYR A 422 17.14 16.93 10.41
CA TYR A 422 17.96 17.54 11.46
C TYR A 422 18.98 16.56 12.05
N THR A 423 18.54 15.34 12.41
CA THR A 423 19.43 14.32 12.97
C THR A 423 20.50 13.86 11.98
N THR A 424 20.13 13.71 10.70
CA THR A 424 21.07 13.33 9.63
C THR A 424 22.13 14.42 9.41
N PHE A 425 21.74 15.69 9.33
CA PHE A 425 22.67 16.80 9.19
C PHE A 425 23.61 16.90 10.40
N LYS A 426 23.09 16.73 11.63
CA LYS A 426 23.91 16.77 12.84
C LYS A 426 24.93 15.62 12.91
N ALA A 427 24.65 14.47 12.34
CA ALA A 427 25.57 13.33 12.28
C ALA A 427 26.70 13.50 11.26
N VAL A 428 26.54 14.40 10.28
CA VAL A 428 27.53 14.70 9.21
C VAL A 428 28.46 15.87 9.59
N MET A 429 28.02 16.75 10.50
CA MET A 429 28.86 17.83 11.04
C MET A 429 29.66 17.30 12.23
#